data_b7daea195fa6f513427654d75e36927c
#
_entry.id   b7daea195fa6f513427654d75e36927c
#
_cell.length_a   1.000
_cell.length_b   1.000
_cell.length_c   1.000
_cell.angle_alpha   90.00
_cell.angle_beta   90.00
_cell.angle_gamma   90.00
#
_symmetry.space_group_name_H-M   'P 1'
#
loop_
_entity.id
_entity.type
_entity.pdbx_description
1 polymer ?
#
loop_
_entity_poly.entity_id
_entity_poly.type
_entity_poly.pdbx_seq_one_letter_code
_entity_poly.pdbx_strand_id
1 'polypeptide(L)'
;MKEFFKKIGRGIVKGAIYIYCKIVYRVKVVGKENIPKKGPIIICGNHRSFLDPPLIEVTCGRYTRFLAKEKLTKNKFLAFLGVVFNAILVKRDSKEVVAIKESLKTLKNGDCLALFPEGTRNGLEKGEKVKDGVAFFAVRSGAKVVPCGIKGGQKGNWKVTITYGKPLDYSKYKGTKDKEILDKVTNEIMDNIISLTK
;
A
#
# COMPACT_ATOMS: atom_id res chain seq x y z
N MET A 1 -3.99 -24.85 16.31
CA MET A 1 -2.80 -24.44 17.09
C MET A 1 -1.74 -23.73 16.25
N LYS A 2 -1.15 -24.34 15.21
CA LYS A 2 -0.05 -23.70 14.41
C LYS A 2 -0.42 -22.32 13.83
N GLU A 3 -1.61 -22.13 13.30
CA GLU A 3 -2.05 -20.84 12.74
C GLU A 3 -2.26 -19.75 13.83
N PHE A 4 -2.68 -20.13 15.00
CA PHE A 4 -2.82 -19.22 16.15
C PHE A 4 -1.45 -18.68 16.59
N PHE A 5 -0.46 -19.56 16.76
CA PHE A 5 0.92 -19.15 17.09
C PHE A 5 1.56 -18.28 16.00
N LYS A 6 1.31 -18.59 14.71
CA LYS A 6 1.76 -17.73 13.62
C LYS A 6 1.16 -16.32 13.70
N LYS A 7 -0.13 -16.22 14.04
CA LYS A 7 -0.82 -14.92 14.18
C LYS A 7 -0.24 -14.11 15.33
N ILE A 8 0.02 -14.73 16.48
CA ILE A 8 0.67 -14.09 17.62
C ILE A 8 2.09 -13.64 17.26
N GLY A 9 2.91 -14.52 16.66
CA GLY A 9 4.27 -14.18 16.24
C GLY A 9 4.31 -12.98 15.27
N ARG A 10 3.39 -12.95 14.30
CA ARG A 10 3.23 -11.79 13.40
C ARG A 10 2.87 -10.52 14.16
N GLY A 11 1.98 -10.60 15.15
CA GLY A 11 1.59 -9.47 16.01
C GLY A 11 2.78 -8.89 16.77
N ILE A 12 3.60 -9.75 17.36
CA ILE A 12 4.82 -9.36 18.09
C ILE A 12 5.80 -8.65 17.15
N VAL A 13 6.08 -9.23 15.97
CA VAL A 13 6.99 -8.62 14.98
C VAL A 13 6.46 -7.27 14.50
N LYS A 14 5.17 -7.14 14.21
CA LYS A 14 4.55 -5.86 13.83
C LYS A 14 4.65 -4.83 14.94
N GLY A 15 4.43 -5.24 16.19
CA GLY A 15 4.60 -4.39 17.37
C GLY A 15 6.03 -3.89 17.52
N ALA A 16 7.02 -4.77 17.40
CA ALA A 16 8.43 -4.41 17.45
C ALA A 16 8.81 -3.42 16.34
N ILE A 17 8.34 -3.64 15.10
CA ILE A 17 8.56 -2.72 13.99
C ILE A 17 7.89 -1.36 14.25
N TYR A 18 6.68 -1.35 14.81
CA TYR A 18 6.01 -0.10 15.18
C TYR A 18 6.82 0.70 16.20
N ILE A 19 7.30 0.05 17.26
CA ILE A 19 8.14 0.67 18.30
C ILE A 19 9.43 1.20 17.66
N TYR A 20 10.11 0.39 16.85
CA TYR A 20 11.31 0.81 16.12
C TYR A 20 11.04 2.06 15.26
N CYS A 21 9.96 2.06 14.49
CA CYS A 21 9.57 3.21 13.66
C CYS A 21 9.27 4.46 14.50
N LYS A 22 8.65 4.30 15.66
CA LYS A 22 8.36 5.41 16.57
C LYS A 22 9.62 6.01 17.19
N ILE A 23 10.57 5.18 17.60
CA ILE A 23 11.80 5.63 18.26
C ILE A 23 12.79 6.18 17.24
N VAL A 24 13.11 5.40 16.19
CA VAL A 24 14.17 5.75 15.24
C VAL A 24 13.69 6.79 14.22
N TYR A 25 12.52 6.59 13.65
CA TYR A 25 11.98 7.49 12.60
C TYR A 25 11.03 8.55 13.14
N ARG A 26 10.79 8.58 14.46
CA ARG A 26 9.88 9.54 15.10
C ARG A 26 8.59 9.72 14.30
N VAL A 27 8.00 8.59 13.88
CA VAL A 27 6.87 8.58 12.96
C VAL A 27 5.70 9.37 13.52
N LYS A 28 5.26 10.38 12.77
CA LYS A 28 4.02 11.12 12.98
C LYS A 28 2.96 10.61 12.02
N VAL A 29 1.79 10.28 12.54
CA VAL A 29 0.62 9.85 11.74
C VAL A 29 -0.43 10.94 11.78
N VAL A 30 -0.92 11.33 10.60
CA VAL A 30 -1.95 12.36 10.41
C VAL A 30 -3.09 11.76 9.58
N GLY A 31 -4.33 12.10 9.91
CA GLY A 31 -5.50 11.67 9.15
C GLY A 31 -5.85 10.18 9.30
N LYS A 32 -5.40 9.51 10.37
CA LYS A 32 -5.72 8.10 10.62
C LYS A 32 -7.23 7.85 10.70
N GLU A 33 -7.97 8.81 11.16
CA GLU A 33 -9.44 8.81 11.23
C GLU A 33 -10.11 8.72 9.86
N ASN A 34 -9.42 9.11 8.80
CA ASN A 34 -9.90 9.01 7.42
C ASN A 34 -9.95 7.56 6.91
N ILE A 35 -9.27 6.62 7.59
CA ILE A 35 -9.23 5.22 7.16
C ILE A 35 -10.54 4.52 7.57
N PRO A 36 -11.36 4.04 6.60
CA PRO A 36 -12.57 3.29 6.91
C PRO A 36 -12.26 2.06 7.75
N LYS A 37 -12.95 1.90 8.88
CA LYS A 37 -12.72 0.77 9.81
C LYS A 37 -13.16 -0.57 9.23
N LYS A 38 -14.13 -0.58 8.32
CA LYS A 38 -14.71 -1.78 7.68
C LYS A 38 -14.86 -1.59 6.17
N GLY A 39 -15.02 -2.70 5.47
CA GLY A 39 -15.19 -2.72 4.01
C GLY A 39 -13.87 -2.66 3.24
N PRO A 40 -13.92 -2.91 1.92
CA PRO A 40 -12.73 -2.94 1.10
C PRO A 40 -12.14 -1.53 0.92
N ILE A 41 -10.85 -1.41 1.11
CA ILE A 41 -10.11 -0.16 0.85
C ILE A 41 -8.80 -0.44 0.12
N ILE A 42 -8.37 0.53 -0.65
CA ILE A 42 -7.05 0.57 -1.25
C ILE A 42 -6.30 1.74 -0.62
N ILE A 43 -5.20 1.48 0.08
CA ILE A 43 -4.28 2.55 0.48
C ILE A 43 -3.29 2.75 -0.65
N CYS A 44 -3.25 3.95 -1.18
CA CYS A 44 -2.40 4.30 -2.32
C CYS A 44 -1.40 5.37 -1.92
N GLY A 45 -0.10 5.03 -1.91
CA GLY A 45 0.95 5.90 -1.40
C GLY A 45 2.09 6.13 -2.38
N ASN A 46 2.87 7.21 -2.16
CA ASN A 46 4.16 7.37 -2.80
C ASN A 46 5.17 6.36 -2.24
N HIS A 47 6.14 5.95 -3.07
CA HIS A 47 7.10 4.91 -2.70
C HIS A 47 8.52 5.44 -2.66
N ARG A 48 9.10 5.56 -1.47
CA ARG A 48 10.43 6.12 -1.22
C ARG A 48 11.42 5.12 -0.63
N SER A 49 10.91 4.22 0.21
CA SER A 49 11.74 3.33 1.02
C SER A 49 11.20 1.89 1.05
N PHE A 50 12.05 0.94 1.37
CA PHE A 50 11.62 -0.42 1.73
C PHE A 50 10.76 -0.47 2.99
N LEU A 51 10.79 0.60 3.81
CA LEU A 51 10.00 0.71 5.03
C LEU A 51 8.58 1.22 4.80
N ASP A 52 8.25 1.73 3.60
CA ASP A 52 6.90 2.25 3.35
C ASP A 52 5.80 1.21 3.54
N PRO A 53 5.90 -0.04 3.00
CA PRO A 53 4.90 -1.07 3.26
C PRO A 53 4.76 -1.40 4.76
N PRO A 54 5.83 -1.69 5.52
CA PRO A 54 5.76 -1.84 6.98
C PRO A 54 5.13 -0.63 7.69
N LEU A 55 5.49 0.59 7.31
CA LEU A 55 4.93 1.80 7.91
C LEU A 55 3.42 1.91 7.72
N ILE A 56 2.93 1.69 6.50
CA ILE A 56 1.49 1.67 6.22
C ILE A 56 0.80 0.61 7.08
N GLU A 57 1.31 -0.62 7.11
CA GLU A 57 0.71 -1.72 7.87
C GLU A 57 0.58 -1.42 9.36
N VAL A 58 1.66 -0.89 9.99
CA VAL A 58 1.67 -0.66 11.45
C VAL A 58 0.92 0.61 11.86
N THR A 59 0.65 1.53 10.92
CA THR A 59 -0.02 2.80 11.21
C THR A 59 -1.48 2.85 10.79
N CYS A 60 -1.88 2.12 9.73
CA CYS A 60 -3.25 2.16 9.22
C CYS A 60 -4.28 1.48 10.14
N GLY A 61 -3.87 0.55 10.99
CA GLY A 61 -4.76 -0.16 11.91
C GLY A 61 -5.68 -1.18 11.24
N ARG A 62 -5.40 -1.56 9.99
CA ARG A 62 -6.13 -2.56 9.20
C ARG A 62 -5.20 -3.70 8.80
N TYR A 63 -5.76 -4.92 8.66
CA TYR A 63 -5.04 -5.99 7.98
C TYR A 63 -4.82 -5.62 6.52
N THR A 64 -3.54 -5.50 6.13
CA THR A 64 -3.17 -4.96 4.83
C THR A 64 -2.32 -5.95 4.07
N ARG A 65 -2.56 -6.09 2.77
CA ARG A 65 -1.72 -6.86 1.86
C ARG A 65 -1.05 -5.92 0.85
N PHE A 66 0.14 -6.29 0.40
CA PHE A 66 0.98 -5.49 -0.51
C PHE A 66 1.36 -6.30 -1.73
N LEU A 67 1.48 -5.65 -2.88
CA LEU A 67 2.14 -6.24 -4.04
C LEU A 67 3.67 -6.12 -3.88
N ALA A 68 4.37 -7.24 -4.01
CA ALA A 68 5.81 -7.29 -3.92
C ALA A 68 6.42 -8.08 -5.08
N LYS A 69 7.48 -7.56 -5.69
CA LYS A 69 8.21 -8.27 -6.76
C LYS A 69 8.85 -9.53 -6.19
N GLU A 70 8.67 -10.68 -6.84
CA GLU A 70 9.27 -11.96 -6.41
C GLU A 70 10.80 -11.87 -6.21
N LYS A 71 11.49 -11.03 -6.99
CA LYS A 71 12.94 -10.81 -6.81
C LYS A 71 13.33 -10.40 -5.39
N LEU A 72 12.41 -9.79 -4.61
CA LEU A 72 12.68 -9.43 -3.22
C LEU A 72 12.85 -10.65 -2.32
N THR A 73 12.29 -11.81 -2.68
CA THR A 73 12.41 -13.04 -1.90
C THR A 73 13.82 -13.66 -1.97
N LYS A 74 14.69 -13.21 -2.89
CA LYS A 74 16.09 -13.63 -2.92
C LYS A 74 16.87 -13.17 -1.68
N ASN A 75 16.45 -12.06 -1.06
CA ASN A 75 16.97 -11.64 0.23
C ASN A 75 16.13 -12.26 1.35
N LYS A 76 16.74 -13.07 2.21
CA LYS A 76 16.06 -13.80 3.30
C LYS A 76 15.31 -12.88 4.25
N PHE A 77 15.84 -11.69 4.57
CA PHE A 77 15.19 -10.72 5.44
C PHE A 77 13.94 -10.11 4.76
N LEU A 78 14.03 -9.73 3.48
CA LEU A 78 12.88 -9.23 2.74
C LEU A 78 11.82 -10.30 2.50
N ALA A 79 12.24 -11.56 2.30
CA ALA A 79 11.33 -12.69 2.23
C ALA A 79 10.57 -12.89 3.56
N PHE A 80 11.26 -12.82 4.68
CA PHE A 80 10.64 -12.87 6.01
C PHE A 80 9.63 -11.72 6.21
N LEU A 81 10.01 -10.49 5.89
CA LEU A 81 9.08 -9.36 5.95
C LEU A 81 7.88 -9.58 5.03
N GLY A 82 8.08 -10.11 3.82
CA GLY A 82 7.00 -10.45 2.90
C GLY A 82 5.98 -11.40 3.53
N VAL A 83 6.43 -12.40 4.28
CA VAL A 83 5.57 -13.34 5.01
C VAL A 83 4.85 -12.64 6.17
N VAL A 84 5.57 -11.85 6.97
CA VAL A 84 5.00 -11.12 8.12
C VAL A 84 3.93 -10.14 7.68
N PHE A 85 4.16 -9.41 6.58
CA PHE A 85 3.25 -8.39 6.06
C PHE A 85 2.31 -8.91 4.95
N ASN A 86 2.20 -10.23 4.78
CA ASN A 86 1.27 -10.88 3.86
C ASN A 86 1.38 -10.38 2.40
N ALA A 87 2.61 -10.21 1.91
CA ALA A 87 2.84 -9.75 0.55
C ALA A 87 2.27 -10.70 -0.50
N ILE A 88 1.65 -10.13 -1.53
CA ILE A 88 1.24 -10.83 -2.75
C ILE A 88 2.41 -10.74 -3.72
N LEU A 89 3.02 -11.89 -4.04
CA LEU A 89 4.18 -11.92 -4.91
C LEU A 89 3.79 -11.79 -6.38
N VAL A 90 4.40 -10.83 -7.07
CA VAL A 90 4.24 -10.61 -8.51
C VAL A 90 5.45 -11.18 -9.23
N LYS A 91 5.21 -12.17 -10.12
CA LYS A 91 6.21 -12.74 -11.04
C LYS A 91 6.06 -12.10 -12.42
N ARG A 92 7.20 -11.87 -13.12
CA ARG A 92 7.21 -11.13 -14.39
C ARG A 92 6.49 -11.83 -15.56
N ASP A 93 6.44 -13.17 -15.63
CA ASP A 93 6.21 -13.83 -16.93
C ASP A 93 4.92 -14.65 -17.08
N SER A 94 4.15 -14.95 -16.07
CA SER A 94 2.86 -15.67 -16.25
C SER A 94 1.93 -15.61 -15.04
N LYS A 95 2.37 -14.98 -13.97
CA LYS A 95 1.68 -14.96 -12.68
C LYS A 95 1.16 -13.57 -12.28
N GLU A 96 1.19 -12.59 -13.19
CA GLU A 96 0.51 -11.30 -12.96
C GLU A 96 -0.99 -11.54 -12.74
N VAL A 97 -1.58 -12.47 -13.48
CA VAL A 97 -2.99 -12.87 -13.32
C VAL A 97 -3.27 -13.41 -11.89
N VAL A 98 -2.33 -14.18 -11.31
CA VAL A 98 -2.48 -14.69 -9.94
C VAL A 98 -2.44 -13.55 -8.94
N ALA A 99 -1.51 -12.60 -9.09
CA ALA A 99 -1.42 -11.43 -8.22
C ALA A 99 -2.67 -10.55 -8.32
N ILE A 100 -3.21 -10.35 -9.52
CA ILE A 100 -4.47 -9.63 -9.74
C ILE A 100 -5.63 -10.35 -9.03
N LYS A 101 -5.77 -11.67 -9.20
CA LYS A 101 -6.82 -12.47 -8.55
C LYS A 101 -6.72 -12.40 -7.02
N GLU A 102 -5.52 -12.55 -6.47
CA GLU A 102 -5.30 -12.46 -5.01
C GLU A 102 -5.59 -11.05 -4.46
N SER A 103 -5.25 -9.99 -5.22
CA SER A 103 -5.57 -8.62 -4.85
C SER A 103 -7.08 -8.36 -4.85
N LEU A 104 -7.80 -8.80 -5.89
CA LEU A 104 -9.25 -8.69 -5.97
C LEU A 104 -9.93 -9.53 -4.87
N LYS A 105 -9.41 -10.72 -4.56
CA LYS A 105 -9.89 -11.56 -3.45
C LYS A 105 -9.71 -10.85 -2.11
N THR A 106 -8.57 -10.19 -1.89
CA THR A 106 -8.32 -9.37 -0.70
C THR A 106 -9.41 -8.31 -0.52
N LEU A 107 -9.70 -7.55 -1.59
CA LEU A 107 -10.74 -6.52 -1.57
C LEU A 107 -12.15 -7.13 -1.39
N LYS A 108 -12.45 -8.25 -2.06
CA LYS A 108 -13.74 -8.96 -1.91
C LYS A 108 -13.98 -9.41 -0.46
N ASN A 109 -12.93 -9.78 0.26
CA ASN A 109 -13.01 -10.16 1.68
C ASN A 109 -13.22 -8.94 2.61
N GLY A 110 -13.24 -7.71 2.08
CA GLY A 110 -13.34 -6.50 2.88
C GLY A 110 -12.03 -6.07 3.53
N ASP A 111 -10.90 -6.65 3.11
CA ASP A 111 -9.56 -6.32 3.61
C ASP A 111 -8.96 -5.09 2.90
N CYS A 112 -7.77 -4.68 3.36
CA CYS A 112 -7.03 -3.56 2.81
C CYS A 112 -5.95 -4.06 1.82
N LEU A 113 -5.88 -3.42 0.65
CA LEU A 113 -4.80 -3.57 -0.32
C LEU A 113 -3.98 -2.29 -0.34
N ALA A 114 -2.67 -2.36 -0.13
CA ALA A 114 -1.80 -1.20 -0.30
C ALA A 114 -1.00 -1.28 -1.60
N LEU A 115 -1.01 -0.20 -2.35
CA LEU A 115 -0.40 -0.08 -3.67
C LEU A 115 0.49 1.16 -3.74
N PHE A 116 1.52 1.05 -4.56
CA PHE A 116 2.41 2.16 -4.91
C PHE A 116 2.34 2.34 -6.42
N PRO A 117 1.61 3.36 -6.93
CA PRO A 117 1.36 3.53 -8.37
C PRO A 117 2.63 3.79 -9.16
N GLU A 118 3.68 4.31 -8.50
CA GLU A 118 5.00 4.49 -9.10
C GLU A 118 5.65 3.17 -9.56
N GLY A 119 5.23 2.02 -9.00
CA GLY A 119 5.76 0.70 -9.31
C GLY A 119 7.23 0.47 -8.95
N THR A 120 7.96 1.53 -8.67
CA THR A 120 9.35 1.55 -8.19
C THR A 120 9.52 2.64 -7.14
N ARG A 121 10.61 2.58 -6.38
CA ARG A 121 10.92 3.62 -5.39
C ARG A 121 11.39 4.90 -6.10
N ASN A 122 10.82 6.04 -5.68
CA ASN A 122 11.05 7.37 -6.24
C ASN A 122 10.76 7.40 -7.75
N GLY A 123 9.75 6.67 -8.22
CA GLY A 123 9.39 6.62 -9.63
C GLY A 123 8.99 7.98 -10.17
N LEU A 124 8.24 8.77 -9.40
CA LEU A 124 7.87 10.14 -9.75
C LEU A 124 9.09 11.05 -9.92
N GLU A 125 10.03 11.00 -8.97
CA GLU A 125 11.28 11.79 -9.04
C GLU A 125 12.14 11.39 -10.24
N LYS A 126 12.00 10.14 -10.72
CA LYS A 126 12.71 9.59 -11.89
C LYS A 126 11.99 9.81 -13.21
N GLY A 127 10.80 10.44 -13.20
CA GLY A 127 9.97 10.61 -14.38
C GLY A 127 9.36 9.31 -14.91
N GLU A 128 9.28 8.24 -14.08
CA GLU A 128 8.63 7.00 -14.49
C GLU A 128 7.12 7.18 -14.63
N LYS A 129 6.55 6.56 -15.68
CA LYS A 129 5.11 6.61 -15.91
C LYS A 129 4.36 5.89 -14.80
N VAL A 130 3.35 6.54 -14.24
CA VAL A 130 2.44 5.97 -13.25
C VAL A 130 1.69 4.78 -13.85
N LYS A 131 1.48 3.73 -13.07
CA LYS A 131 0.78 2.52 -13.49
C LYS A 131 -0.71 2.61 -13.18
N ASP A 132 -1.55 2.25 -14.13
CA ASP A 132 -3.02 2.28 -14.03
C ASP A 132 -3.59 1.20 -13.08
N GLY A 133 -2.73 0.41 -12.45
CA GLY A 133 -3.13 -0.69 -11.58
C GLY A 133 -4.02 -0.25 -10.41
N VAL A 134 -3.82 0.95 -9.86
CA VAL A 134 -4.66 1.45 -8.76
C VAL A 134 -6.08 1.74 -9.24
N ALA A 135 -6.24 2.44 -10.38
CA ALA A 135 -7.54 2.71 -10.98
C ALA A 135 -8.26 1.41 -11.34
N PHE A 136 -7.55 0.47 -11.95
CA PHE A 136 -8.10 -0.86 -12.27
C PHE A 136 -8.68 -1.54 -11.02
N PHE A 137 -7.93 -1.62 -9.91
CA PHE A 137 -8.43 -2.25 -8.69
C PHE A 137 -9.59 -1.48 -8.08
N ALA A 138 -9.55 -0.15 -8.06
CA ALA A 138 -10.60 0.71 -7.52
C ALA A 138 -11.93 0.49 -8.27
N VAL A 139 -11.93 0.64 -9.59
CA VAL A 139 -13.16 0.49 -10.40
C VAL A 139 -13.64 -0.95 -10.48
N ARG A 140 -12.73 -1.94 -10.45
CA ARG A 140 -13.11 -3.35 -10.52
C ARG A 140 -13.74 -3.85 -9.24
N SER A 141 -13.25 -3.40 -8.08
CA SER A 141 -13.73 -3.85 -6.76
C SER A 141 -14.81 -2.94 -6.17
N GLY A 142 -14.88 -1.67 -6.56
CA GLY A 142 -15.67 -0.63 -5.89
C GLY A 142 -15.09 -0.25 -4.52
N ALA A 143 -13.84 -0.60 -4.24
CA ALA A 143 -13.16 -0.22 -3.01
C ALA A 143 -12.86 1.28 -2.99
N LYS A 144 -13.03 1.93 -1.84
CA LYS A 144 -12.60 3.31 -1.64
C LYS A 144 -11.07 3.38 -1.64
N VAL A 145 -10.52 4.43 -2.25
CA VAL A 145 -9.09 4.68 -2.28
C VAL A 145 -8.73 5.72 -1.22
N VAL A 146 -7.83 5.37 -0.30
CA VAL A 146 -7.28 6.29 0.70
C VAL A 146 -5.89 6.71 0.21
N PRO A 147 -5.72 7.95 -0.27
CA PRO A 147 -4.40 8.46 -0.65
C PRO A 147 -3.54 8.59 0.59
N CYS A 148 -2.25 8.28 0.44
CA CYS A 148 -1.28 8.27 1.53
C CYS A 148 0.00 8.98 1.11
N GLY A 149 0.34 10.07 1.80
CA GLY A 149 1.59 10.80 1.60
C GLY A 149 2.63 10.39 2.64
N ILE A 150 3.82 9.97 2.21
CA ILE A 150 4.95 9.66 3.08
C ILE A 150 6.05 10.69 2.84
N LYS A 151 6.44 11.44 3.89
CA LYS A 151 7.45 12.50 3.84
C LYS A 151 8.53 12.25 4.88
N GLY A 152 9.78 12.58 4.54
CA GLY A 152 10.94 12.40 5.42
C GLY A 152 11.57 11.00 5.32
N GLY A 153 12.35 10.60 6.34
CA GLY A 153 13.03 9.30 6.35
C GLY A 153 14.24 9.21 5.43
N GLN A 154 14.79 10.35 4.98
CA GLN A 154 16.00 10.43 4.19
C GLN A 154 17.24 10.61 5.07
N LYS A 155 18.42 10.31 4.50
CA LYS A 155 19.70 10.56 5.17
C LYS A 155 19.77 12.02 5.63
N GLY A 156 19.96 12.23 6.96
CA GLY A 156 19.96 13.55 7.59
C GLY A 156 18.60 14.01 8.14
N ASN A 157 17.48 13.41 7.72
CA ASN A 157 16.15 13.69 8.30
C ASN A 157 15.41 12.38 8.58
N TRP A 158 15.62 11.85 9.77
CA TRP A 158 15.01 10.58 10.21
C TRP A 158 13.52 10.71 10.57
N LYS A 159 12.98 11.93 10.67
CA LYS A 159 11.56 12.12 10.95
C LYS A 159 10.73 11.71 9.75
N VAL A 160 9.75 10.84 9.97
CA VAL A 160 8.79 10.43 8.94
C VAL A 160 7.41 10.93 9.32
N THR A 161 6.74 11.59 8.39
CA THR A 161 5.32 11.89 8.51
C THR A 161 4.57 11.03 7.50
N ILE A 162 3.57 10.29 7.97
CA ILE A 162 2.62 9.57 7.13
C ILE A 162 1.25 10.24 7.26
N THR A 163 0.70 10.69 6.14
CA THR A 163 -0.57 11.40 6.09
C THR A 163 -1.57 10.61 5.27
N TYR A 164 -2.71 10.26 5.87
CA TYR A 164 -3.83 9.60 5.19
C TYR A 164 -4.87 10.67 4.79
N GLY A 165 -5.12 10.80 3.49
CA GLY A 165 -6.13 11.71 2.95
C GLY A 165 -7.55 11.16 3.10
N LYS A 166 -8.54 11.98 2.73
CA LYS A 166 -9.94 11.54 2.70
C LYS A 166 -10.15 10.44 1.67
N PRO A 167 -11.01 9.44 1.95
CA PRO A 167 -11.31 8.37 0.99
C PRO A 167 -11.93 8.93 -0.29
N LEU A 168 -11.39 8.52 -1.43
CA LEU A 168 -11.93 8.79 -2.75
C LEU A 168 -12.84 7.63 -3.15
N ASP A 169 -14.00 7.92 -3.72
CA ASP A 169 -15.01 6.95 -4.13
C ASP A 169 -15.18 6.96 -5.64
N TYR A 170 -14.85 5.84 -6.26
CA TYR A 170 -14.95 5.63 -7.71
C TYR A 170 -16.03 4.61 -8.08
N SER A 171 -16.96 4.31 -7.17
CA SER A 171 -18.03 3.32 -7.37
C SER A 171 -18.90 3.62 -8.59
N LYS A 172 -19.05 4.90 -8.95
CA LYS A 172 -19.75 5.33 -10.18
C LYS A 172 -19.13 4.81 -11.47
N TYR A 173 -17.85 4.45 -11.46
CA TYR A 173 -17.13 3.89 -12.61
C TYR A 173 -16.97 2.37 -12.53
N LYS A 174 -17.69 1.71 -11.61
CA LYS A 174 -17.54 0.27 -11.36
C LYS A 174 -17.72 -0.55 -12.65
N GLY A 175 -16.70 -1.37 -12.94
CA GLY A 175 -16.69 -2.27 -14.07
C GLY A 175 -16.25 -1.64 -15.41
N THR A 176 -15.97 -0.33 -15.44
CA THR A 176 -15.48 0.31 -16.67
C THR A 176 -14.15 -0.30 -17.13
N LYS A 177 -13.98 -0.33 -18.45
CA LYS A 177 -12.71 -0.66 -19.13
C LYS A 177 -12.20 0.53 -19.94
N ASP A 178 -12.89 1.65 -19.88
CA ASP A 178 -12.56 2.87 -20.60
C ASP A 178 -11.22 3.40 -20.09
N LYS A 179 -10.27 3.52 -21.01
CA LYS A 179 -8.90 3.94 -20.69
C LYS A 179 -8.85 5.40 -20.23
N GLU A 180 -9.65 6.29 -20.81
CA GLU A 180 -9.67 7.69 -20.44
C GLU A 180 -10.16 7.87 -18.99
N ILE A 181 -11.17 7.08 -18.59
CA ILE A 181 -11.67 7.07 -17.21
C ILE A 181 -10.60 6.52 -16.27
N LEU A 182 -9.90 5.43 -16.63
CA LEU A 182 -8.83 4.86 -15.81
C LEU A 182 -7.67 5.84 -15.65
N ASP A 183 -7.26 6.52 -16.72
CA ASP A 183 -6.22 7.55 -16.69
C ASP A 183 -6.65 8.73 -15.79
N LYS A 184 -7.88 9.20 -15.92
CA LYS A 184 -8.44 10.25 -15.06
C LYS A 184 -8.42 9.87 -13.59
N VAL A 185 -8.88 8.66 -13.25
CA VAL A 185 -8.88 8.14 -11.86
C VAL A 185 -7.45 8.04 -11.34
N THR A 186 -6.52 7.53 -12.15
CA THR A 186 -5.10 7.42 -11.77
C THR A 186 -4.51 8.79 -11.48
N ASN A 187 -4.74 9.78 -12.34
CA ASN A 187 -4.21 11.14 -12.16
C ASN A 187 -4.79 11.80 -10.90
N GLU A 188 -6.11 11.70 -10.68
CA GLU A 188 -6.74 12.23 -9.47
C GLU A 188 -6.17 11.63 -8.19
N ILE A 189 -5.92 10.31 -8.17
CA ILE A 189 -5.29 9.64 -7.03
C ILE A 189 -3.88 10.17 -6.82
N MET A 190 -3.10 10.33 -7.90
CA MET A 190 -1.73 10.84 -7.83
C MET A 190 -1.65 12.27 -7.32
N ASP A 191 -2.51 13.15 -7.81
CA ASP A 191 -2.59 14.54 -7.36
C ASP A 191 -2.88 14.63 -5.87
N ASN A 192 -3.80 13.78 -5.37
CA ASN A 192 -4.09 13.68 -3.95
C ASN A 192 -2.86 13.19 -3.16
N ILE A 193 -2.12 12.17 -3.63
CA ILE A 193 -0.91 11.69 -2.97
C ILE A 193 0.15 12.80 -2.93
N ILE A 194 0.40 13.48 -4.05
CA ILE A 194 1.40 14.55 -4.15
C ILE A 194 1.06 15.69 -3.20
N SER A 195 -0.22 16.08 -3.10
CA SER A 195 -0.66 17.13 -2.18
C SER A 195 -0.36 16.82 -0.71
N LEU A 196 -0.39 15.53 -0.33
CA LEU A 196 -0.10 15.07 1.03
C LEU A 196 1.41 14.96 1.34
N THR A 197 2.27 15.13 0.33
CA THR A 197 3.74 15.11 0.49
C THR A 197 4.36 16.51 0.56
N LYS A 198 3.57 17.55 0.34
CA LYS A 198 3.97 18.96 0.52
C LYS A 198 3.91 19.33 2.00
#